data_00e26056705f3e8f7be22263303c37af
#
_entry.id   00e26056705f3e8f7be22263303c37af
#
_cell.length_a   1.000
_cell.length_b   1.000
_cell.length_c   1.000
_cell.angle_alpha   90.00
_cell.angle_beta   90.00
_cell.angle_gamma   90.00
#
_symmetry.space_group_name_H-M   'P 1'
#
loop_
_entity.id
_entity.type
_entity.pdbx_description
1 polymer ?
#
loop_
_entity_poly.entity_id
_entity_poly.type
_entity_poly.pdbx_seq_one_letter_code
_entity_poly.pdbx_strand_id
1 'polypeptide(L)'
;MTPQTALLVIDVQNDFCAGGALAVPDGDAVVPRINAMVPEFAAVVLTQDWHPADHRSFASQHPGKSPMEMTEMPYGPQVLWPDHCMQGTHGAAFHPDLRTDPADLIIRKG
;
A
#
# COMPACT_ATOMS: atom_id res chain seq x y z
N MET A 1 -9.23 4.35 -23.72
CA MET A 1 -8.47 3.13 -23.44
C MET A 1 -8.99 1.99 -24.29
N THR A 2 -8.11 1.08 -24.62
CA THR A 2 -8.51 -0.09 -25.42
C THR A 2 -9.01 -1.21 -24.51
N PRO A 3 -9.86 -2.14 -25.05
CA PRO A 3 -10.33 -3.28 -24.27
C PRO A 3 -9.22 -4.23 -23.78
N GLN A 4 -8.01 -4.09 -24.29
CA GLN A 4 -6.86 -4.93 -23.91
C GLN A 4 -6.00 -4.31 -22.83
N THR A 5 -6.38 -3.17 -22.25
CA THR A 5 -5.60 -2.52 -21.21
C THR A 5 -6.09 -2.88 -19.82
N ALA A 6 -5.15 -2.95 -18.88
CA ALA A 6 -5.46 -3.18 -17.47
C ALA A 6 -5.07 -1.94 -16.65
N LEU A 7 -5.87 -1.65 -15.64
CA LEU A 7 -5.55 -0.64 -14.64
C LEU A 7 -4.96 -1.33 -13.40
N LEU A 8 -3.74 -0.97 -13.06
CA LEU A 8 -3.09 -1.42 -11.83
C LEU A 8 -3.24 -0.32 -10.79
N VAL A 9 -3.95 -0.60 -9.71
CA VAL A 9 -4.17 0.30 -8.58
C VAL A 9 -3.24 -0.13 -7.47
N ILE A 10 -2.19 0.65 -7.25
CA ILE A 10 -1.08 0.25 -6.38
C ILE A 10 -1.26 0.80 -4.98
N ASP A 11 -1.52 -0.08 -4.02
CA ASP A 11 -1.41 0.19 -2.58
C ASP A 11 -2.22 1.41 -2.09
N VAL A 12 -3.46 1.56 -2.53
CA VAL A 12 -4.34 2.62 -2.05
C VAL A 12 -4.97 2.18 -0.74
N GLN A 13 -4.18 2.27 0.31
CA GLN A 13 -4.49 1.76 1.64
C GLN A 13 -4.48 2.88 2.67
N ASN A 14 -5.20 2.67 3.78
CA ASN A 14 -5.34 3.70 4.81
C ASN A 14 -4.01 4.20 5.36
N ASP A 15 -3.03 3.32 5.57
CA ASP A 15 -1.73 3.74 6.11
C ASP A 15 -0.93 4.65 5.16
N PHE A 16 -1.22 4.63 3.87
CA PHE A 16 -0.56 5.52 2.91
C PHE A 16 -1.37 6.78 2.61
N CYS A 17 -2.51 6.93 3.25
CA CYS A 17 -3.40 8.08 3.08
C CYS A 17 -3.42 8.96 4.33
N ALA A 18 -4.16 10.06 4.30
CA ALA A 18 -4.22 11.01 5.41
C ALA A 18 -4.56 10.32 6.74
N GLY A 19 -3.76 10.60 7.77
CA GLY A 19 -3.92 10.00 9.10
C GLY A 19 -3.31 8.61 9.24
N GLY A 20 -2.76 8.03 8.18
CA GLY A 20 -2.12 6.72 8.21
C GLY A 20 -0.70 6.75 8.78
N ALA A 21 -0.19 5.57 9.11
CA ALA A 21 1.12 5.42 9.75
C ALA A 21 2.30 5.82 8.86
N LEU A 22 2.12 5.75 7.55
CA LEU A 22 3.14 6.10 6.55
C LEU A 22 2.49 6.94 5.43
N ALA A 23 1.81 8.01 5.82
CA ALA A 23 1.01 8.82 4.90
C ALA A 23 1.87 9.49 3.82
N VAL A 24 1.39 9.40 2.58
CA VAL A 24 1.94 10.12 1.44
C VAL A 24 1.20 11.46 1.33
N PRO A 25 1.91 12.60 1.20
CA PRO A 25 1.25 13.89 0.98
C PRO A 25 0.27 13.81 -0.20
N ASP A 26 -0.97 14.25 0.03
CA ASP A 26 -2.05 14.20 -0.97
C ASP A 26 -2.36 12.80 -1.52
N GLY A 27 -2.01 11.75 -0.77
CA GLY A 27 -2.25 10.37 -1.20
C GLY A 27 -3.71 10.08 -1.51
N ASP A 28 -4.64 10.65 -0.74
CA ASP A 28 -6.08 10.49 -0.94
C ASP A 28 -6.58 11.05 -2.28
N ALA A 29 -5.86 12.00 -2.87
CA ALA A 29 -6.29 12.66 -4.10
C ALA A 29 -6.37 11.71 -5.31
N VAL A 30 -5.70 10.56 -5.24
CA VAL A 30 -5.75 9.57 -6.33
C VAL A 30 -7.08 8.83 -6.38
N VAL A 31 -7.80 8.74 -5.24
CA VAL A 31 -9.01 7.90 -5.14
C VAL A 31 -10.11 8.30 -6.12
N PRO A 32 -10.57 9.56 -6.18
CA PRO A 32 -11.60 9.92 -7.14
C PRO A 32 -11.13 9.76 -8.59
N ARG A 33 -9.85 9.98 -8.86
CA ARG A 33 -9.29 9.80 -10.21
C ARG A 33 -9.30 8.33 -10.63
N ILE A 34 -8.92 7.45 -9.72
CA ILE A 34 -8.95 6.00 -9.97
C ILE A 34 -10.39 5.55 -10.22
N ASN A 35 -11.32 5.95 -9.36
CA ASN A 35 -12.72 5.57 -9.50
C ASN A 35 -13.31 6.02 -10.85
N ALA A 36 -12.90 7.20 -11.32
CA ALA A 36 -13.36 7.73 -12.60
C ALA A 36 -12.77 6.97 -13.80
N MET A 37 -11.55 6.41 -13.65
CA MET A 37 -10.85 5.72 -14.73
C MET A 37 -11.29 4.27 -14.91
N VAL A 38 -11.75 3.63 -13.86
CA VAL A 38 -12.04 2.19 -13.84
C VAL A 38 -12.87 1.72 -15.04
N PRO A 39 -13.97 2.41 -15.46
CA PRO A 39 -14.78 1.92 -16.59
C PRO A 39 -14.06 1.89 -17.93
N GLU A 40 -12.90 2.52 -18.04
CA GLU A 40 -12.16 2.62 -19.31
C GLU A 40 -11.22 1.42 -19.54
N PHE A 41 -11.12 0.50 -18.57
CA PHE A 41 -10.16 -0.61 -18.64
C PHE A 41 -10.86 -1.96 -18.71
N ALA A 42 -10.25 -2.90 -19.43
CA ALA A 42 -10.76 -4.26 -19.55
C ALA A 42 -10.60 -5.06 -18.28
N ALA A 43 -9.55 -4.76 -17.51
CA ALA A 43 -9.26 -5.45 -16.26
C ALA A 43 -8.77 -4.44 -15.21
N VAL A 44 -9.08 -4.72 -13.94
CA VAL A 44 -8.66 -3.90 -12.81
C VAL A 44 -7.99 -4.80 -11.80
N VAL A 45 -6.75 -4.47 -11.44
CA VAL A 45 -5.96 -5.20 -10.45
C VAL A 45 -5.60 -4.25 -9.32
N LEU A 46 -5.92 -4.64 -8.09
CA LEU A 46 -5.52 -3.90 -6.89
C LEU A 46 -4.33 -4.60 -6.25
N THR A 47 -3.35 -3.84 -5.82
CA THR A 47 -2.27 -4.37 -4.98
C THR A 47 -2.41 -3.87 -3.55
N GLN A 48 -1.88 -4.63 -2.61
CA GLN A 48 -2.05 -4.35 -1.20
C GLN A 48 -0.82 -4.84 -0.44
N ASP A 49 -0.11 -3.92 0.22
CA ASP A 49 0.89 -4.30 1.20
C ASP A 49 0.20 -5.05 2.34
N TRP A 50 0.76 -6.19 2.74
CA TRP A 50 0.14 -7.08 3.71
C TRP A 50 1.23 -7.70 4.57
N HIS A 51 1.82 -6.85 5.44
CA HIS A 51 3.00 -7.24 6.21
C HIS A 51 2.63 -8.03 7.46
N PRO A 52 3.41 -9.07 7.81
CA PRO A 52 3.31 -9.65 9.15
C PRO A 52 3.76 -8.62 10.19
N ALA A 53 3.29 -8.75 11.42
CA ALA A 53 3.58 -7.80 12.51
C ALA A 53 5.08 -7.70 12.81
N ASP A 54 5.86 -8.73 12.50
CA ASP A 54 7.30 -8.78 12.71
C ASP A 54 8.12 -8.55 11.44
N HIS A 55 7.55 -7.87 10.45
CA HIS A 55 8.25 -7.60 9.20
C HIS A 55 9.58 -6.89 9.45
N ARG A 56 10.66 -7.37 8.81
CA ARG A 56 12.02 -6.90 9.09
C ARG A 56 12.33 -5.51 8.55
N SER A 57 11.45 -4.92 7.75
CA SER A 57 11.59 -3.51 7.34
C SER A 57 11.07 -2.54 8.40
N PHE A 58 10.44 -3.02 9.46
CA PHE A 58 9.93 -2.16 10.52
C PHE A 58 11.04 -1.81 11.51
N ALA A 59 11.17 -0.52 11.84
CA ALA A 59 12.12 -0.07 12.85
C ALA A 59 11.89 -0.75 14.21
N SER A 60 10.63 -1.07 14.52
CA SER A 60 10.26 -1.76 15.77
C SER A 60 10.91 -3.14 15.92
N GLN A 61 11.36 -3.75 14.82
CA GLN A 61 12.01 -5.07 14.84
C GLN A 61 13.54 -4.98 14.98
N HIS A 62 14.09 -3.78 15.13
CA HIS A 62 15.54 -3.54 15.27
C HIS A 62 15.80 -2.73 16.53
N PRO A 63 16.29 -3.37 17.62
CA PRO A 63 16.52 -2.67 18.89
C PRO A 63 17.38 -1.42 18.72
N GLY A 64 16.96 -0.31 19.32
CA GLY A 64 17.68 0.96 19.26
C GLY A 64 17.50 1.76 17.98
N LYS A 65 16.75 1.26 17.00
CA LYS A 65 16.49 1.97 15.75
C LYS A 65 15.15 2.68 15.78
N SER A 66 15.09 3.80 15.05
CA SER A 66 13.88 4.60 14.86
C SER A 66 13.47 4.59 13.38
N PRO A 67 12.19 4.88 13.07
CA PRO A 67 11.76 5.01 11.69
C PRO A 67 12.63 5.99 10.90
N MET A 68 12.87 5.68 9.63
CA MET A 68 13.71 6.39 8.67
C MET A 68 15.23 6.20 8.87
N GLU A 69 15.65 5.50 9.91
CA GLU A 69 17.05 5.10 10.03
C GLU A 69 17.37 3.96 9.07
N MET A 70 18.68 3.76 8.82
CA MET A 70 19.18 2.68 7.98
C MET A 70 19.72 1.55 8.83
N THR A 71 19.64 0.33 8.33
CA THR A 71 20.33 -0.82 8.90
C THR A 71 20.85 -1.72 7.78
N GLU A 72 21.87 -2.54 8.09
CA GLU A 72 22.37 -3.53 7.14
C GLU A 72 21.54 -4.81 7.23
N MET A 73 21.15 -5.29 6.07
CA MET A 73 20.46 -6.56 5.88
C MET A 73 21.33 -7.44 4.99
N PRO A 74 21.09 -8.76 4.89
CA PRO A 74 21.87 -9.64 4.02
C PRO A 74 21.94 -9.18 2.56
N TYR A 75 20.93 -8.44 2.10
CA TYR A 75 20.88 -7.91 0.73
C TYR A 75 21.41 -6.48 0.61
N GLY A 76 21.89 -5.86 1.69
CA GLY A 76 22.45 -4.49 1.69
C GLY A 76 21.70 -3.55 2.63
N PRO A 77 21.91 -2.22 2.46
CA PRO A 77 21.26 -1.23 3.33
C PRO A 77 19.75 -1.22 3.15
N GLN A 78 19.02 -1.10 4.27
CA GLN A 78 17.57 -1.04 4.31
C GLN A 78 17.13 0.17 5.12
N VAL A 79 16.29 1.02 4.53
CA VAL A 79 15.58 2.06 5.26
C VAL A 79 14.52 1.39 6.13
N LEU A 80 14.46 1.77 7.40
CA LEU A 80 13.49 1.23 8.34
C LEU A 80 12.25 2.13 8.40
N TRP A 81 11.09 1.49 8.37
CA TRP A 81 9.80 2.17 8.32
C TRP A 81 9.07 2.06 9.65
N PRO A 82 8.12 2.97 9.93
CA PRO A 82 7.16 2.73 11.00
C PRO A 82 6.32 1.49 10.66
N ASP A 83 5.75 0.85 11.68
CA ASP A 83 4.79 -0.23 11.46
C ASP A 83 3.66 0.29 10.57
N HIS A 84 3.39 -0.41 9.49
CA HIS A 84 2.34 -0.02 8.54
C HIS A 84 1.82 -1.24 7.79
N CYS A 85 0.59 -1.14 7.33
CA CYS A 85 -0.05 -2.17 6.49
C CYS A 85 0.09 -3.58 7.05
N MET A 86 -0.06 -3.71 8.37
CA MET A 86 -0.01 -5.02 9.02
C MET A 86 -1.27 -5.81 8.72
N GLN A 87 -1.10 -7.10 8.47
CA GLN A 87 -2.18 -8.02 8.09
C GLN A 87 -3.38 -7.90 9.04
N GLY A 88 -4.56 -7.75 8.46
CA GLY A 88 -5.81 -7.72 9.20
C GLY A 88 -6.12 -6.40 9.92
N THR A 89 -5.28 -5.36 9.79
CA THR A 89 -5.50 -4.08 10.44
C THR A 89 -6.25 -3.09 9.54
N HIS A 90 -6.84 -2.07 10.16
CA HIS A 90 -7.45 -0.95 9.44
C HIS A 90 -6.44 -0.27 8.51
N GLY A 91 -5.17 -0.12 8.95
CA GLY A 91 -4.13 0.51 8.15
C GLY A 91 -3.86 -0.23 6.84
N ALA A 92 -3.94 -1.55 6.84
CA ALA A 92 -3.75 -2.36 5.64
C ALA A 92 -4.98 -2.36 4.71
N ALA A 93 -6.16 -2.02 5.21
CA ALA A 93 -7.37 -1.99 4.40
C ALA A 93 -7.28 -0.92 3.32
N PHE A 94 -7.98 -1.15 2.21
CA PHE A 94 -8.08 -0.14 1.16
C PHE A 94 -8.79 1.11 1.68
N HIS A 95 -8.46 2.27 1.10
CA HIS A 95 -9.15 3.52 1.40
C HIS A 95 -10.66 3.32 1.23
N PRO A 96 -11.49 3.80 2.18
CA PRO A 96 -12.93 3.51 2.17
C PRO A 96 -13.68 4.05 0.94
N ASP A 97 -13.14 5.09 0.30
CA ASP A 97 -13.75 5.67 -0.89
C ASP A 97 -13.27 5.04 -2.19
N LEU A 98 -12.27 4.16 -2.13
CA LEU A 98 -11.82 3.42 -3.31
C LEU A 98 -12.86 2.36 -3.65
N ARG A 99 -13.30 2.35 -4.91
CA ARG A 99 -14.18 1.30 -5.39
C ARG A 99 -13.38 0.01 -5.58
N THR A 100 -13.69 -1.00 -4.79
CA THR A 100 -13.03 -2.31 -4.87
C THR A 100 -13.89 -3.35 -5.57
N ASP A 101 -15.19 -3.10 -5.70
CA ASP A 101 -16.14 -4.01 -6.37
C ASP A 101 -15.79 -4.31 -7.84
N PRO A 102 -15.22 -3.38 -8.63
CA PRO A 102 -14.86 -3.71 -10.02
C PRO A 102 -13.53 -4.47 -10.14
N ALA A 103 -12.82 -4.76 -9.07
CA ALA A 103 -11.54 -5.45 -9.14
C ALA A 103 -11.71 -6.89 -9.62
N ASP A 104 -10.90 -7.28 -10.59
CA ASP A 104 -10.81 -8.66 -11.08
C ASP A 104 -9.83 -9.48 -10.26
N LEU A 105 -8.83 -8.83 -9.68
CA LEU A 105 -7.78 -9.47 -8.91
C LEU A 105 -7.25 -8.54 -7.83
N ILE A 106 -7.01 -9.07 -6.66
CA ILE A 106 -6.31 -8.38 -5.57
C ILE A 106 -5.05 -9.17 -5.25
N ILE A 107 -3.89 -8.52 -5.35
CA ILE A 107 -2.60 -9.14 -5.04
C ILE A 107 -2.08 -8.56 -3.74
N ARG A 108 -1.88 -9.40 -2.75
CA ARG A 108 -1.22 -9.06 -1.50
C ARG A 108 0.25 -9.37 -1.60
N LYS A 109 1.09 -8.52 -1.02
CA LYS A 109 2.55 -8.62 -1.12
C LYS A 109 3.22 -8.11 0.15
N GLY A 110 4.53 -8.30 0.25
CA GLY A 110 5.34 -7.90 1.39
C GLY A 110 5.23 -8.86 2.55
#